data_5b4bea91a54286878e7be63ebea8c628
#
_entry.id   5b4bea91a54286878e7be63ebea8c628
#
_cell.length_a   1.000
_cell.length_b   1.000
_cell.length_c   1.000
_cell.angle_alpha   90.00
_cell.angle_beta   90.00
_cell.angle_gamma   90.00
#
_symmetry.space_group_name_H-M   'P 1'
#
loop_
_entity.id
_entity.type
_entity.pdbx_description
1 polymer ?
#
loop_
_entity_poly.entity_id
_entity_poly.type
_entity_poly.pdbx_seq_one_letter_code
_entity_poly.pdbx_strand_id
1 'polypeptide(L)'
;NSQFATPLFEFSGACSGCGETPYVKLISQLFGDREMVANATGCSSIYSGSVPSTPYTKNEKGHGPAWANSLFEDFCEFGLGMELANEKMRARIVKAMEDAIAAEGTPAEYKEVFQAWIENMYDADKSKELAEKIIPMVEAAKDKCDSCKTIASLSQYLVKRSQWIIGGDG
;
A
#
# COMPACT_ATOMS: atom_id res chain seq x y z
N ASN A 1 2.16 2.31 22.86
CA ASN A 1 1.12 1.41 22.30
C ASN A 1 1.58 0.65 21.03
N SER A 2 2.53 1.18 20.22
CA SER A 2 3.03 0.51 19.00
C SER A 2 3.57 -0.90 19.26
N GLN A 3 4.18 -1.15 20.41
CA GLN A 3 4.73 -2.47 20.75
C GLN A 3 3.66 -3.54 21.03
N PHE A 4 2.39 -3.17 21.14
CA PHE A 4 1.27 -4.10 21.22
C PHE A 4 0.70 -4.48 19.85
N ALA A 5 1.07 -3.75 18.80
CA ALA A 5 0.69 -4.12 17.45
C ALA A 5 1.48 -5.34 16.97
N THR A 6 0.82 -6.24 16.26
CA THR A 6 1.46 -7.42 15.68
C THR A 6 2.46 -7.00 14.60
N PRO A 7 3.76 -7.34 14.74
CA PRO A 7 4.72 -7.02 13.67
C PRO A 7 4.47 -7.91 12.46
N LEU A 8 4.52 -7.30 11.28
CA LEU A 8 4.49 -8.04 10.01
C LEU A 8 5.91 -8.29 9.46
N PHE A 9 6.90 -8.03 10.28
CA PHE A 9 8.28 -8.53 10.20
C PHE A 9 8.50 -9.39 11.44
N GLU A 10 8.31 -10.72 11.31
CA GLU A 10 8.11 -11.63 12.42
C GLU A 10 9.40 -11.99 13.17
N PHE A 11 10.52 -12.06 12.48
CA PHE A 11 11.82 -12.43 13.05
C PHE A 11 12.96 -11.71 12.35
N SER A 12 14.10 -11.57 13.03
CA SER A 12 15.33 -11.05 12.44
C SER A 12 16.22 -12.19 11.98
N GLY A 13 16.51 -12.26 10.68
CA GLY A 13 17.53 -13.14 10.12
C GLY A 13 18.92 -12.49 10.04
N ALA A 14 19.09 -11.29 10.61
CA ALA A 14 20.35 -10.55 10.63
C ALA A 14 21.29 -11.02 11.77
N CYS A 15 22.45 -10.36 11.86
CA CYS A 15 23.42 -10.63 12.93
C CYS A 15 22.83 -10.37 14.32
N SER A 16 23.32 -11.07 15.33
CA SER A 16 22.97 -10.85 16.72
C SER A 16 23.31 -9.39 17.11
N GLY A 17 22.31 -8.67 17.65
CA GLY A 17 22.46 -7.26 18.01
C GLY A 17 22.41 -6.29 16.82
N CYS A 18 21.90 -6.70 15.65
CA CYS A 18 21.70 -5.80 14.51
C CYS A 18 20.86 -4.57 14.91
N GLY A 19 21.36 -3.37 14.63
CA GLY A 19 20.69 -2.11 14.95
C GLY A 19 19.56 -1.74 13.96
N GLU A 20 19.47 -2.38 12.79
CA GLU A 20 18.51 -2.05 11.74
C GLU A 20 17.17 -2.78 11.92
N THR A 21 17.20 -4.08 12.19
CA THR A 21 15.98 -4.91 12.23
C THR A 21 14.93 -4.47 13.26
N PRO A 22 15.26 -3.86 14.43
CA PRO A 22 14.26 -3.30 15.32
C PRO A 22 13.43 -2.17 14.70
N TYR A 23 14.04 -1.34 13.84
CA TYR A 23 13.33 -0.28 13.10
C TYR A 23 12.43 -0.86 12.03
N VAL A 24 12.89 -1.84 11.26
CA VAL A 24 12.08 -2.55 10.27
C VAL A 24 10.86 -3.20 10.94
N LYS A 25 11.06 -3.85 12.09
CA LYS A 25 9.96 -4.38 12.90
C LYS A 25 8.97 -3.29 13.29
N LEU A 26 9.44 -2.16 13.82
CA LEU A 26 8.59 -1.04 14.23
C LEU A 26 7.78 -0.46 13.07
N ILE A 27 8.40 -0.28 11.90
CA ILE A 27 7.73 0.19 10.68
C ILE A 27 6.60 -0.78 10.31
N SER A 28 6.87 -2.09 10.34
CA SER A 28 5.87 -3.11 10.04
C SER A 28 4.71 -3.16 11.06
N GLN A 29 4.96 -2.79 12.32
CA GLN A 29 3.90 -2.67 13.33
C GLN A 29 2.99 -1.46 13.10
N LEU A 30 3.55 -0.36 12.57
CA LEU A 30 2.82 0.90 12.36
C LEU A 30 2.14 0.96 10.99
N PHE A 31 2.74 0.39 9.96
CA PHE A 31 2.36 0.60 8.58
C PHE A 31 2.22 -0.69 7.76
N GLY A 32 2.54 -1.85 8.34
CA GLY A 32 2.75 -3.10 7.62
C GLY A 32 1.58 -3.53 6.73
N ASP A 33 0.34 -3.22 7.07
CA ASP A 33 -0.84 -3.58 6.28
C ASP A 33 -0.96 -2.76 4.96
N ARG A 34 -0.21 -1.66 4.84
CA ARG A 34 -0.18 -0.75 3.68
C ARG A 34 1.24 -0.31 3.29
N GLU A 35 2.23 -1.00 3.81
CA GLU A 35 3.65 -0.72 3.61
C GLU A 35 4.11 -1.16 2.21
N MET A 36 4.92 -0.31 1.59
CA MET A 36 5.68 -0.63 0.38
C MET A 36 7.15 -0.35 0.62
N VAL A 37 8.00 -1.30 0.35
CA VAL A 37 9.44 -1.21 0.59
C VAL A 37 10.21 -1.32 -0.73
N ALA A 38 10.97 -0.28 -1.04
CA ALA A 38 12.04 -0.31 -2.03
C ALA A 38 13.36 -0.51 -1.29
N ASN A 39 14.00 -1.67 -1.51
CA ASN A 39 15.17 -2.07 -0.74
C ASN A 39 16.43 -2.02 -1.60
N ALA A 40 17.53 -1.54 -1.04
CA ALA A 40 18.84 -1.65 -1.66
C ALA A 40 19.44 -3.04 -1.46
N THR A 41 20.18 -3.54 -2.45
CA THR A 41 20.95 -4.78 -2.28
C THR A 41 21.99 -4.62 -1.17
N GLY A 42 21.96 -5.53 -0.22
CA GLY A 42 22.83 -5.52 0.96
C GLY A 42 22.28 -6.40 2.07
N CYS A 43 22.58 -6.09 3.33
CA CYS A 43 22.12 -6.88 4.47
C CYS A 43 20.58 -6.96 4.52
N SER A 44 19.89 -5.85 4.30
CA SER A 44 18.42 -5.82 4.34
C SER A 44 17.76 -6.65 3.24
N SER A 45 18.39 -6.80 2.08
CA SER A 45 17.91 -7.71 1.04
C SER A 45 18.13 -9.18 1.41
N ILE A 46 19.23 -9.47 2.10
CA ILE A 46 19.55 -10.86 2.49
C ILE A 46 18.60 -11.34 3.58
N TYR A 47 18.42 -10.60 4.68
CA TYR A 47 17.54 -11.05 5.75
C TYR A 47 16.05 -10.93 5.40
N SER A 48 15.67 -10.08 4.45
CA SER A 48 14.26 -9.92 4.01
C SER A 48 13.87 -10.88 2.89
N GLY A 49 14.79 -11.22 1.98
CA GLY A 49 14.51 -11.99 0.76
C GLY A 49 15.12 -13.40 0.73
N SER A 50 15.69 -13.89 1.81
CA SER A 50 16.30 -15.23 1.86
C SER A 50 15.24 -16.33 1.86
N VAL A 51 15.12 -17.03 0.75
CA VAL A 51 14.24 -18.21 0.62
C VAL A 51 14.90 -19.42 1.30
N PRO A 52 14.17 -20.20 2.12
CA PRO A 52 12.71 -20.14 2.39
C PRO A 52 12.29 -19.25 3.58
N SER A 53 13.20 -18.55 4.21
CA SER A 53 12.99 -17.86 5.49
C SER A 53 12.71 -16.37 5.30
N THR A 54 11.58 -16.00 4.72
CA THR A 54 11.16 -14.60 4.57
C THR A 54 10.48 -14.12 5.85
N PRO A 55 10.98 -13.06 6.51
CA PRO A 55 10.40 -12.57 7.77
C PRO A 55 9.11 -11.77 7.60
N TYR A 56 8.83 -11.24 6.41
CA TYR A 56 7.59 -10.51 6.14
C TYR A 56 6.39 -11.45 6.02
N THR A 57 5.29 -11.05 6.61
CA THR A 57 4.04 -11.82 6.66
C THR A 57 2.82 -10.93 6.39
N LYS A 58 1.64 -11.51 6.47
CA LYS A 58 0.35 -10.85 6.28
C LYS A 58 -0.47 -10.89 7.55
N ASN A 59 -1.32 -9.88 7.74
CA ASN A 59 -2.29 -9.87 8.81
C ASN A 59 -3.48 -10.81 8.50
N GLU A 60 -4.42 -10.92 9.44
CA GLU A 60 -5.63 -11.75 9.33
C GLU A 60 -6.51 -11.40 8.13
N LYS A 61 -6.45 -10.15 7.64
CA LYS A 61 -7.15 -9.69 6.43
C LYS A 61 -6.39 -10.00 5.14
N GLY A 62 -5.23 -10.64 5.20
CA GLY A 62 -4.39 -10.98 4.05
C GLY A 62 -3.52 -9.83 3.54
N HIS A 63 -3.42 -8.72 4.27
CA HIS A 63 -2.61 -7.56 3.91
C HIS A 63 -1.26 -7.59 4.63
N GLY A 64 -0.21 -7.22 3.94
CA GLY A 64 1.15 -7.14 4.47
C GLY A 64 2.07 -6.31 3.59
N PRO A 65 3.32 -6.11 4.02
CA PRO A 65 4.30 -5.33 3.28
C PRO A 65 4.52 -5.86 1.86
N ALA A 66 4.53 -4.96 0.89
CA ALA A 66 5.00 -5.22 -0.46
C ALA A 66 6.48 -4.83 -0.54
N TRP A 67 7.34 -5.82 -0.73
CA TRP A 67 8.78 -5.65 -0.71
C TRP A 67 9.38 -5.95 -2.08
N ALA A 68 10.25 -5.08 -2.56
CA ALA A 68 11.02 -5.29 -3.77
C ALA A 68 12.43 -4.76 -3.60
N ASN A 69 13.39 -5.46 -4.21
CA ASN A 69 14.81 -5.13 -4.14
C ASN A 69 15.30 -4.53 -5.45
N SER A 70 16.20 -3.55 -5.34
CA SER A 70 16.96 -3.01 -6.45
C SER A 70 18.44 -2.97 -6.12
N LEU A 71 19.26 -2.51 -7.06
CA LEU A 71 20.69 -2.34 -6.83
C LEU A 71 20.95 -1.18 -5.85
N PHE A 72 22.08 -1.21 -5.19
CA PHE A 72 22.51 -0.12 -4.30
C PHE A 72 22.58 1.23 -5.03
N GLU A 73 22.99 1.21 -6.29
CA GLU A 73 23.20 2.39 -7.10
C GLU A 73 21.91 3.10 -7.53
N ASP A 74 20.77 2.38 -7.54
CA ASP A 74 19.51 2.89 -8.11
C ASP A 74 18.27 2.74 -7.20
N PHE A 75 18.46 2.30 -5.95
CA PHE A 75 17.31 2.03 -5.06
C PHE A 75 16.48 3.27 -4.71
N CYS A 76 17.08 4.45 -4.71
CA CYS A 76 16.37 5.72 -4.49
C CYS A 76 15.44 6.03 -5.66
N GLU A 77 15.95 5.93 -6.89
CA GLU A 77 15.19 6.14 -8.12
C GLU A 77 14.11 5.06 -8.28
N PHE A 78 14.41 3.83 -7.92
CA PHE A 78 13.44 2.75 -7.89
C PHE A 78 12.29 3.04 -6.91
N GLY A 79 12.61 3.46 -5.68
CA GLY A 79 11.62 3.85 -4.68
C GLY A 79 10.78 5.06 -5.11
N LEU A 80 11.41 6.06 -5.72
CA LEU A 80 10.70 7.20 -6.32
C LEU A 80 9.77 6.73 -7.45
N GLY A 81 10.23 5.84 -8.31
CA GLY A 81 9.42 5.26 -9.38
C GLY A 81 8.19 4.51 -8.87
N MET A 82 8.33 3.76 -7.77
CA MET A 82 7.21 3.08 -7.11
C MET A 82 6.16 4.08 -6.60
N GLU A 83 6.59 5.18 -5.96
CA GLU A 83 5.65 6.21 -5.47
C GLU A 83 4.97 6.95 -6.62
N LEU A 84 5.71 7.34 -7.65
CA LEU A 84 5.13 7.98 -8.84
C LEU A 84 4.11 7.08 -9.55
N ALA A 85 4.37 5.77 -9.62
CA ALA A 85 3.43 4.80 -10.16
C ALA A 85 2.16 4.70 -9.30
N ASN A 86 2.31 4.64 -7.97
CA ASN A 86 1.21 4.63 -7.02
C ASN A 86 0.32 5.88 -7.17
N GLU A 87 0.93 7.08 -7.17
CA GLU A 87 0.22 8.35 -7.38
C GLU A 87 -0.49 8.40 -8.74
N LYS A 88 0.13 7.89 -9.80
CA LYS A 88 -0.49 7.82 -11.12
C LYS A 88 -1.73 6.92 -11.15
N MET A 89 -1.69 5.78 -10.47
CA MET A 89 -2.85 4.89 -10.38
C MET A 89 -3.96 5.52 -9.54
N ARG A 90 -3.63 6.23 -8.47
CA ARG A 90 -4.60 6.99 -7.66
C ARG A 90 -5.24 8.13 -8.47
N ALA A 91 -4.46 8.86 -9.27
CA ALA A 91 -5.00 9.90 -10.16
C ALA A 91 -6.00 9.32 -11.20
N ARG A 92 -5.78 8.10 -11.67
CA ARG A 92 -6.74 7.42 -12.55
C ARG A 92 -8.04 7.07 -11.82
N ILE A 93 -7.96 6.70 -10.54
CA ILE A 93 -9.15 6.47 -9.71
C ILE A 93 -9.91 7.79 -9.52
N VAL A 94 -9.22 8.88 -9.16
CA VAL A 94 -9.84 10.22 -9.04
C VAL A 94 -10.62 10.56 -10.29
N LYS A 95 -9.98 10.46 -11.46
CA LYS A 95 -10.65 10.75 -12.73
C LYS A 95 -11.89 9.87 -12.96
N ALA A 96 -11.79 8.57 -12.70
CA ALA A 96 -12.93 7.67 -12.86
C ALA A 96 -14.07 8.00 -11.88
N MET A 97 -13.76 8.44 -10.66
CA MET A 97 -14.76 8.88 -9.69
C MET A 97 -15.41 10.21 -10.11
N GLU A 98 -14.64 11.18 -10.59
CA GLU A 98 -15.15 12.44 -11.12
C GLU A 98 -16.09 12.20 -12.31
N ASP A 99 -15.69 11.34 -13.24
CA ASP A 99 -16.53 10.95 -14.40
C ASP A 99 -17.84 10.29 -13.91
N ALA A 100 -17.78 9.43 -12.89
CA ALA A 100 -18.97 8.82 -12.31
C ALA A 100 -19.87 9.83 -11.58
N ILE A 101 -19.30 10.80 -10.87
CA ILE A 101 -20.05 11.86 -10.18
C ILE A 101 -20.79 12.77 -11.18
N ALA A 102 -20.14 13.07 -12.32
CA ALA A 102 -20.70 13.90 -13.38
C ALA A 102 -21.78 13.19 -14.21
N ALA A 103 -21.77 11.85 -14.24
CA ALA A 103 -22.70 11.06 -15.04
C ALA A 103 -24.15 11.18 -14.51
N GLU A 104 -25.09 11.38 -15.44
CA GLU A 104 -26.51 11.32 -15.15
C GLU A 104 -26.94 9.88 -14.81
N GLY A 105 -27.68 9.69 -13.74
CA GLY A 105 -28.16 8.37 -13.32
C GLY A 105 -27.27 7.65 -12.28
N THR A 106 -26.12 8.22 -11.90
CA THR A 106 -25.33 7.69 -10.78
C THR A 106 -26.07 7.92 -9.46
N PRO A 107 -26.31 6.88 -8.64
CA PRO A 107 -26.98 7.02 -7.36
C PRO A 107 -26.25 8.01 -6.43
N ALA A 108 -27.00 8.77 -5.64
CA ALA A 108 -26.46 9.80 -4.74
C ALA A 108 -25.45 9.23 -3.75
N GLU A 109 -25.68 8.02 -3.24
CA GLU A 109 -24.79 7.31 -2.33
C GLU A 109 -23.39 7.13 -2.92
N TYR A 110 -23.28 6.77 -4.22
CA TYR A 110 -21.98 6.63 -4.90
C TYR A 110 -21.26 7.98 -5.01
N LYS A 111 -22.00 9.04 -5.36
CA LYS A 111 -21.44 10.40 -5.50
C LYS A 111 -20.87 10.89 -4.17
N GLU A 112 -21.60 10.71 -3.07
CA GLU A 112 -21.17 11.12 -1.73
C GLU A 112 -19.92 10.37 -1.28
N VAL A 113 -19.87 9.04 -1.46
CA VAL A 113 -18.73 8.22 -1.04
C VAL A 113 -17.50 8.49 -1.89
N PHE A 114 -17.65 8.67 -3.21
CA PHE A 114 -16.55 9.02 -4.10
C PHE A 114 -15.98 10.40 -3.79
N GLN A 115 -16.84 11.39 -3.58
CA GLN A 115 -16.42 12.72 -3.18
C GLN A 115 -15.67 12.71 -1.85
N ALA A 116 -16.20 12.01 -0.85
CA ALA A 116 -15.54 11.85 0.43
C ALA A 116 -14.16 11.19 0.31
N TRP A 117 -14.00 10.22 -0.60
CA TRP A 117 -12.70 9.58 -0.83
C TRP A 117 -11.70 10.55 -1.50
N ILE A 118 -12.13 11.31 -2.51
CA ILE A 118 -11.27 12.31 -3.17
C ILE A 118 -10.74 13.33 -2.16
N GLU A 119 -11.58 13.80 -1.26
CA GLU A 119 -11.20 14.77 -0.23
C GLU A 119 -10.26 14.20 0.85
N ASN A 120 -10.34 12.90 1.12
CA ASN A 120 -9.58 12.25 2.19
C ASN A 120 -8.58 11.21 1.68
N MET A 121 -8.27 11.18 0.40
CA MET A 121 -7.42 10.16 -0.19
C MET A 121 -6.00 10.10 0.40
N TYR A 122 -5.49 11.20 0.94
CA TYR A 122 -4.17 11.27 1.58
C TYR A 122 -4.21 10.99 3.09
N ASP A 123 -5.38 10.81 3.68
CA ASP A 123 -5.52 10.34 5.06
C ASP A 123 -5.55 8.80 5.06
N ALA A 124 -4.64 8.18 5.83
CA ALA A 124 -4.46 6.74 5.82
C ALA A 124 -5.68 5.98 6.37
N ASP A 125 -6.22 6.44 7.51
CA ASP A 125 -7.33 5.76 8.19
C ASP A 125 -8.63 5.97 7.44
N LYS A 126 -8.92 7.21 7.03
CA LYS A 126 -10.11 7.53 6.25
C LYS A 126 -10.12 6.87 4.88
N SER A 127 -8.97 6.84 4.18
CA SER A 127 -8.89 6.16 2.89
C SER A 127 -9.14 4.65 3.02
N LYS A 128 -8.75 4.04 4.14
CA LYS A 128 -9.01 2.64 4.45
C LYS A 128 -10.49 2.38 4.73
N GLU A 129 -11.12 3.18 5.59
CA GLU A 129 -12.55 3.08 5.89
C GLU A 129 -13.41 3.28 4.64
N LEU A 130 -13.06 4.25 3.80
CA LEU A 130 -13.77 4.51 2.55
C LEU A 130 -13.53 3.42 1.51
N ALA A 131 -12.33 2.86 1.43
CA ALA A 131 -12.05 1.72 0.56
C ALA A 131 -12.89 0.49 0.91
N GLU A 132 -13.09 0.20 2.20
CA GLU A 132 -13.96 -0.90 2.68
C GLU A 132 -15.43 -0.73 2.22
N LYS A 133 -15.89 0.51 2.01
CA LYS A 133 -17.22 0.82 1.47
C LYS A 133 -17.23 0.78 -0.06
N ILE A 134 -16.24 1.39 -0.70
CA ILE A 134 -16.16 1.55 -2.16
C ILE A 134 -16.01 0.20 -2.86
N ILE A 135 -15.14 -0.69 -2.37
CA ILE A 135 -14.83 -1.97 -3.03
C ILE A 135 -16.10 -2.79 -3.31
N PRO A 136 -16.98 -3.10 -2.35
CA PRO A 136 -18.19 -3.86 -2.63
C PRO A 136 -19.17 -3.12 -3.55
N MET A 137 -19.24 -1.78 -3.45
CA MET A 137 -20.12 -0.96 -4.31
C MET A 137 -19.68 -1.05 -5.77
N VAL A 138 -18.39 -0.85 -6.07
CA VAL A 138 -17.90 -0.86 -7.45
C VAL A 138 -17.87 -2.29 -8.02
N GLU A 139 -17.63 -3.31 -7.22
CA GLU A 139 -17.71 -4.71 -7.64
C GLU A 139 -19.14 -5.09 -8.08
N ALA A 140 -20.16 -4.61 -7.36
CA ALA A 140 -21.56 -4.83 -7.73
C ALA A 140 -21.98 -4.09 -9.02
N ALA A 141 -21.31 -2.98 -9.35
CA ALA A 141 -21.64 -2.11 -10.47
C ALA A 141 -20.71 -2.24 -11.69
N LYS A 142 -19.62 -3.00 -11.60
CA LYS A 142 -18.56 -3.07 -12.62
C LYS A 142 -19.03 -3.45 -14.02
N ASP A 143 -20.08 -4.26 -14.12
CA ASP A 143 -20.61 -4.71 -15.42
C ASP A 143 -21.54 -3.69 -16.08
N LYS A 144 -21.97 -2.66 -15.34
CA LYS A 144 -22.92 -1.63 -15.79
C LYS A 144 -22.32 -0.24 -15.92
N CYS A 145 -21.10 -0.03 -15.42
CA CYS A 145 -20.47 1.27 -15.32
C CYS A 145 -18.96 1.17 -15.59
N ASP A 146 -18.48 1.77 -16.66
CA ASP A 146 -17.06 1.74 -17.03
C ASP A 146 -16.15 2.38 -15.97
N SER A 147 -16.61 3.46 -15.35
CA SER A 147 -15.90 4.09 -14.22
C SER A 147 -15.80 3.13 -13.04
N CYS A 148 -16.89 2.43 -12.69
CA CYS A 148 -16.88 1.44 -11.61
C CYS A 148 -15.96 0.26 -11.94
N LYS A 149 -15.93 -0.19 -13.19
CA LYS A 149 -15.00 -1.22 -13.67
C LYS A 149 -13.53 -0.76 -13.52
N THR A 150 -13.23 0.48 -13.87
CA THR A 150 -11.90 1.05 -13.71
C THR A 150 -11.50 1.11 -12.24
N ILE A 151 -12.36 1.62 -11.35
CA ILE A 151 -12.11 1.71 -9.92
C ILE A 151 -11.93 0.31 -9.32
N ALA A 152 -12.76 -0.66 -9.69
CA ALA A 152 -12.65 -2.04 -9.22
C ALA A 152 -11.30 -2.66 -9.61
N SER A 153 -10.84 -2.46 -10.86
CA SER A 153 -9.53 -2.95 -11.34
C SER A 153 -8.33 -2.32 -10.63
N LEU A 154 -8.51 -1.14 -10.03
CA LEU A 154 -7.49 -0.39 -9.32
C LEU A 154 -7.75 -0.35 -7.79
N SER A 155 -8.63 -1.19 -7.28
CA SER A 155 -9.07 -1.18 -5.87
C SER A 155 -7.92 -1.25 -4.86
N GLN A 156 -6.83 -1.93 -5.21
CA GLN A 156 -5.61 -2.02 -4.38
C GLN A 156 -4.94 -0.67 -4.11
N TYR A 157 -5.25 0.38 -4.88
CA TYR A 157 -4.69 1.73 -4.72
C TYR A 157 -5.62 2.69 -3.95
N LEU A 158 -6.79 2.23 -3.51
CA LEU A 158 -7.73 3.05 -2.74
C LEU A 158 -7.18 3.42 -1.36
N VAL A 159 -6.47 2.51 -0.70
CA VAL A 159 -5.83 2.78 0.59
C VAL A 159 -4.51 3.51 0.37
N LYS A 160 -4.27 4.59 1.12
CA LYS A 160 -3.00 5.30 1.06
C LYS A 160 -1.85 4.40 1.50
N ARG A 161 -0.90 4.19 0.62
CA ARG A 161 0.31 3.42 0.89
C ARG A 161 1.29 4.21 1.76
N SER A 162 2.14 3.48 2.48
CA SER A 162 3.29 4.01 3.20
C SER A 162 4.54 3.52 2.48
N GLN A 163 5.17 4.40 1.70
CA GLN A 163 6.35 4.07 0.91
C GLN A 163 7.61 4.28 1.74
N TRP A 164 8.47 3.27 1.76
CA TRP A 164 9.76 3.28 2.45
C TRP A 164 10.87 2.91 1.49
N ILE A 165 12.00 3.59 1.64
CA ILE A 165 13.25 3.28 0.96
C ILE A 165 14.22 2.82 2.04
N ILE A 166 14.68 1.58 1.96
CA ILE A 166 15.56 0.96 2.96
C ILE A 166 16.88 0.62 2.31
N GLY A 167 17.94 1.16 2.86
CA GLY A 167 19.33 0.87 2.49
C GLY A 167 20.19 0.79 3.74
N GLY A 168 21.09 -0.17 3.77
CA GLY A 168 22.08 -0.38 4.82
C GLY A 168 23.50 -0.16 4.27
N ASP A 169 24.37 -1.13 4.48
CA ASP A 169 25.78 -1.10 4.04
C ASP A 169 25.97 -1.48 2.56
N GLY A 170 24.94 -1.51 1.81
CA GLY A 170 25.07 -1.88 0.39
C GLY A 170 23.82 -1.55 -0.32
#